data_354c7a5eaf9bd64750d34b9c666a59a9
#
_entry.id   354c7a5eaf9bd64750d34b9c666a59a9
#
_cell.length_a   1.000
_cell.length_b   1.000
_cell.length_c   1.000
_cell.angle_alpha   90.00
_cell.angle_beta   90.00
_cell.angle_gamma   90.00
#
_symmetry.space_group_name_H-M   'P 1'
#
loop_
_entity.id
_entity.type
_entity.pdbx_description
1 polymer ?
#
loop_
_entity_poly.entity_id
_entity_poly.type
_entity_poly.pdbx_seq_one_letter_code
_entity_poly.pdbx_strand_id
1 'polypeptide(L)'
;MKKNLKIFKLIFLIIFFLLIFFKILTKKKIGVICLNHGQNIGNCLIDYAMFTKLKELGYDPYMIGTNYKQREINFLKKYTKCRIIKNNFSEIKEKEYDYLMVNSDQTWRKFSKRYFYDIGFLKFAKNWNIHKFVYGASLGYSKWKLTKKDEIIAKDLLKNFTGISVREIGAVNSVSKHFGIKPIFVLDPTLLNIFNL
;
A
#
# COMPACT_ATOMS: atom_id res chain seq x y z
N MET A 1 46.10 0.66 30.43
CA MET A 1 44.73 0.13 30.40
C MET A 1 43.64 1.19 30.35
N LYS A 2 43.57 2.19 31.26
CA LYS A 2 42.47 3.20 31.33
C LYS A 2 42.32 4.05 30.05
N LYS A 3 43.40 4.36 29.32
CA LYS A 3 43.40 5.21 28.08
C LYS A 3 42.72 4.47 26.90
N ASN A 4 43.00 3.17 26.75
CA ASN A 4 42.40 2.35 25.68
C ASN A 4 40.90 2.13 25.90
N LEU A 5 40.43 2.05 27.14
CA LEU A 5 39.01 1.90 27.47
C LEU A 5 38.21 3.18 27.13
N LYS A 6 38.83 4.39 27.30
CA LYS A 6 38.19 5.65 26.91
C LYS A 6 38.07 5.77 25.40
N ILE A 7 39.09 5.37 24.64
CA ILE A 7 39.08 5.36 23.16
C ILE A 7 38.00 4.40 22.66
N PHE A 8 37.92 3.20 23.24
CA PHE A 8 36.92 2.21 22.86
C PHE A 8 35.47 2.69 23.11
N LYS A 9 35.22 3.34 24.24
CA LYS A 9 33.91 3.96 24.54
C LYS A 9 33.56 5.07 23.55
N LEU A 10 34.54 5.91 23.18
CA LEU A 10 34.32 6.99 22.21
C LEU A 10 33.98 6.46 20.83
N ILE A 11 34.74 5.44 20.35
CA ILE A 11 34.46 4.77 19.06
C ILE A 11 33.08 4.12 19.06
N PHE A 12 32.73 3.42 20.14
CA PHE A 12 31.40 2.82 20.27
C PHE A 12 30.28 3.86 20.23
N LEU A 13 30.47 5.01 20.91
CA LEU A 13 29.51 6.12 20.89
C LEU A 13 29.35 6.71 19.48
N ILE A 14 30.45 6.93 18.78
CA ILE A 14 30.43 7.45 17.41
C ILE A 14 29.71 6.46 16.46
N ILE A 15 30.02 5.16 16.54
CA ILE A 15 29.35 4.14 15.73
C ILE A 15 27.86 4.09 16.07
N PHE A 16 27.50 4.16 17.34
CA PHE A 16 26.10 4.16 17.79
C PHE A 16 25.34 5.39 17.27
N PHE A 17 25.94 6.59 17.34
CA PHE A 17 25.36 7.80 16.76
C PHE A 17 25.26 7.73 15.24
N LEU A 18 26.26 7.20 14.54
CA LEU A 18 26.20 6.99 13.10
C LEU A 18 25.10 6.01 12.70
N LEU A 19 24.91 4.92 13.45
CA LEU A 19 23.84 3.95 13.19
C LEU A 19 22.45 4.56 13.42
N ILE A 20 22.28 5.36 14.50
CA ILE A 20 21.03 6.09 14.74
C ILE A 20 20.78 7.12 13.64
N PHE A 21 21.81 7.91 13.27
CA PHE A 21 21.72 8.91 12.22
C PHE A 21 21.40 8.29 10.86
N PHE A 22 22.00 7.13 10.52
CA PHE A 22 21.68 6.36 9.31
C PHE A 22 20.25 5.83 9.34
N LYS A 23 19.77 5.38 10.50
CA LYS A 23 18.39 4.88 10.67
C LYS A 23 17.34 6.01 10.54
N ILE A 24 17.69 7.24 10.96
CA ILE A 24 16.86 8.43 10.80
C ILE A 24 16.84 8.90 9.34
N LEU A 25 17.94 8.74 8.60
CA LEU A 25 18.05 9.15 7.19
C LEU A 25 17.41 8.15 6.21
N THR A 26 17.20 6.88 6.58
CA THR A 26 16.58 5.91 5.69
C THR A 26 15.06 6.11 5.67
N LYS A 27 14.54 6.57 4.53
CA LYS A 27 13.10 6.67 4.31
C LYS A 27 12.43 5.30 4.42
N LYS A 28 11.31 5.25 5.13
CA LYS A 28 10.52 4.02 5.24
C LYS A 28 9.95 3.61 3.89
N LYS A 29 10.16 2.35 3.53
CA LYS A 29 9.69 1.77 2.26
C LYS A 29 8.24 1.34 2.37
N ILE A 30 7.41 1.78 1.41
CA ILE A 30 6.02 1.35 1.29
C ILE A 30 5.83 0.58 -0.01
N GLY A 31 5.42 -0.68 0.08
CA GLY A 31 4.91 -1.44 -1.06
C GLY A 31 3.44 -1.10 -1.29
N VAL A 32 3.12 -0.47 -2.40
CA VAL A 32 1.77 -0.04 -2.77
C VAL A 32 1.22 -1.00 -3.81
N ILE A 33 0.24 -1.81 -3.42
CA ILE A 33 -0.42 -2.77 -4.31
C ILE A 33 -1.45 -2.04 -5.16
N CYS A 34 -1.20 -2.02 -6.46
CA CYS A 34 -1.98 -1.29 -7.44
C CYS A 34 -2.94 -2.21 -8.18
N LEU A 35 -4.16 -1.73 -8.38
CA LEU A 35 -5.14 -2.39 -9.22
C LEU A 35 -4.91 -1.97 -10.67
N ASN A 36 -4.62 -2.93 -11.55
CA ASN A 36 -4.64 -2.67 -12.97
C ASN A 36 -5.57 -3.64 -13.70
N HIS A 37 -6.55 -3.08 -14.38
CA HIS A 37 -7.48 -3.79 -15.24
C HIS A 37 -7.27 -3.42 -16.72
N GLY A 38 -6.02 -3.42 -17.14
CA GLY A 38 -5.58 -3.27 -18.54
C GLY A 38 -6.25 -2.15 -19.33
N GLN A 39 -5.48 -1.20 -19.84
CA GLN A 39 -5.88 -0.09 -20.71
C GLN A 39 -6.55 1.14 -20.06
N ASN A 40 -6.60 1.24 -18.73
CA ASN A 40 -7.15 2.41 -18.08
C ASN A 40 -6.03 3.35 -17.59
N ILE A 41 -5.79 4.43 -18.33
CA ILE A 41 -4.81 5.45 -17.93
C ILE A 41 -5.15 6.09 -16.57
N GLY A 42 -6.43 6.09 -16.18
CA GLY A 42 -6.86 6.59 -14.88
C GLY A 42 -6.19 5.85 -13.72
N ASN A 43 -5.97 4.53 -13.85
CA ASN A 43 -5.26 3.77 -12.84
C ASN A 43 -3.81 4.24 -12.70
N CYS A 44 -3.13 4.53 -13.82
CA CYS A 44 -1.76 5.05 -13.78
C CYS A 44 -1.71 6.45 -13.14
N LEU A 45 -2.72 7.28 -13.34
CA LEU A 45 -2.81 8.60 -12.69
C LEU A 45 -3.05 8.48 -11.19
N ILE A 46 -3.89 7.54 -10.75
CA ILE A 46 -4.08 7.22 -9.33
C ILE A 46 -2.76 6.73 -8.71
N ASP A 47 -2.05 5.84 -9.39
CA ASP A 47 -0.76 5.31 -8.94
C ASP A 47 0.29 6.42 -8.84
N TYR A 48 0.38 7.28 -9.84
CA TYR A 48 1.29 8.43 -9.85
C TYR A 48 0.98 9.42 -8.73
N ALA A 49 -0.30 9.76 -8.55
CA ALA A 49 -0.73 10.69 -7.51
C ALA A 49 -0.39 10.17 -6.11
N MET A 50 -0.67 8.88 -5.84
CA MET A 50 -0.32 8.26 -4.58
C MET A 50 1.20 8.19 -4.37
N PHE A 51 1.96 7.82 -5.39
CA PHE A 51 3.43 7.83 -5.35
C PHE A 51 3.97 9.21 -4.95
N THR A 52 3.49 10.25 -5.60
CA THR A 52 3.91 11.63 -5.35
C THR A 52 3.58 12.05 -3.92
N LYS A 53 2.34 11.80 -3.46
CA LYS A 53 1.92 12.15 -2.10
C LYS A 53 2.73 11.42 -1.03
N LEU A 54 3.00 10.14 -1.18
CA LEU A 54 3.83 9.38 -0.24
C LEU A 54 5.28 9.88 -0.21
N LYS A 55 5.84 10.28 -1.37
CA LYS A 55 7.17 10.92 -1.41
C LYS A 55 7.19 12.25 -0.67
N GLU A 56 6.17 13.09 -0.85
CA GLU A 56 6.02 14.37 -0.14
C GLU A 56 5.96 14.15 1.38
N LEU A 57 5.28 13.08 1.83
CA LEU A 57 5.21 12.68 3.23
C LEU A 57 6.52 12.04 3.77
N GLY A 58 7.57 11.97 2.96
CA GLY A 58 8.88 11.49 3.39
C GLY A 58 9.11 9.99 3.27
N TYR A 59 8.19 9.24 2.68
CA TYR A 59 8.33 7.81 2.44
C TYR A 59 9.11 7.48 1.15
N ASP A 60 9.47 6.20 0.98
CA ASP A 60 10.02 5.62 -0.25
C ASP A 60 9.03 4.61 -0.85
N PRO A 61 8.05 5.07 -1.68
CA PRO A 61 7.01 4.21 -2.22
C PRO A 61 7.48 3.40 -3.43
N TYR A 62 6.97 2.17 -3.53
CA TYR A 62 7.14 1.26 -4.66
C TYR A 62 5.76 0.83 -5.16
N MET A 63 5.39 1.22 -6.38
CA MET A 63 4.12 0.86 -6.98
C MET A 63 4.21 -0.56 -7.53
N ILE A 64 3.44 -1.49 -6.97
CA ILE A 64 3.49 -2.92 -7.28
C ILE A 64 2.20 -3.30 -7.98
N GLY A 65 2.29 -3.74 -9.21
CA GLY A 65 1.11 -4.12 -9.98
C GLY A 65 1.34 -5.26 -10.94
N THR A 66 0.25 -5.77 -11.48
CA THR A 66 0.21 -6.88 -12.44
C THR A 66 -0.51 -6.43 -13.70
N ASN A 67 -0.30 -7.12 -14.84
CA ASN A 67 -1.07 -6.94 -16.07
C ASN A 67 -1.04 -5.53 -16.70
N TYR A 68 -0.01 -4.74 -16.43
CA TYR A 68 0.19 -3.48 -17.13
C TYR A 68 0.56 -3.73 -18.60
N LYS A 69 0.01 -2.91 -19.49
CA LYS A 69 0.48 -2.85 -20.89
C LYS A 69 1.76 -2.05 -21.01
N GLN A 70 2.48 -2.21 -22.11
CA GLN A 70 3.78 -1.56 -22.28
C GLN A 70 3.71 -0.02 -22.14
N ARG A 71 2.64 0.62 -22.61
CA ARG A 71 2.42 2.07 -22.48
C ARG A 71 2.34 2.50 -21.00
N GLU A 72 1.60 1.75 -20.20
CA GLU A 72 1.42 2.00 -18.77
C GLU A 72 2.73 1.76 -18.01
N ILE A 73 3.43 0.67 -18.36
CA ILE A 73 4.77 0.38 -17.81
C ILE A 73 5.74 1.51 -18.09
N ASN A 74 5.76 2.02 -19.32
CA ASN A 74 6.63 3.12 -19.72
C ASN A 74 6.34 4.40 -18.91
N PHE A 75 5.05 4.72 -18.73
CA PHE A 75 4.62 5.85 -17.91
C PHE A 75 5.07 5.67 -16.45
N LEU A 76 4.71 4.56 -15.82
CA LEU A 76 5.03 4.32 -14.42
C LEU A 76 6.54 4.26 -14.17
N LYS A 77 7.33 3.63 -15.05
CA LYS A 77 8.79 3.60 -14.94
C LYS A 77 9.42 4.99 -15.06
N LYS A 78 8.83 5.87 -15.86
CA LYS A 78 9.31 7.23 -16.04
C LYS A 78 9.05 8.11 -14.82
N TYR A 79 7.89 7.96 -14.19
CA TYR A 79 7.41 8.89 -13.16
C TYR A 79 7.34 8.32 -11.75
N THR A 80 7.49 7.00 -11.59
CA THR A 80 7.40 6.32 -10.29
C THR A 80 8.51 5.27 -10.15
N LYS A 81 8.63 4.71 -8.93
CA LYS A 81 9.31 3.43 -8.72
C LYS A 81 8.27 2.31 -8.88
N CYS A 82 8.22 1.66 -10.03
CA CYS A 82 7.27 0.58 -10.26
C CYS A 82 7.93 -0.79 -10.32
N ARG A 83 7.26 -1.78 -9.75
CA ARG A 83 7.60 -3.20 -9.81
C ARG A 83 6.45 -3.95 -10.45
N ILE A 84 6.71 -4.58 -11.59
CA ILE A 84 5.72 -5.41 -12.27
C ILE A 84 5.94 -6.85 -11.84
N ILE A 85 4.93 -7.44 -11.23
CA ILE A 85 4.92 -8.86 -10.86
C ILE A 85 4.11 -9.66 -11.88
N LYS A 86 4.56 -10.86 -12.23
CA LYS A 86 3.89 -11.74 -13.20
C LYS A 86 2.74 -12.53 -12.56
N ASN A 87 1.78 -11.83 -11.94
CA ASN A 87 0.62 -12.44 -11.27
C ASN A 87 0.98 -13.40 -10.12
N ASN A 88 2.17 -13.26 -9.55
CA ASN A 88 2.63 -14.08 -8.44
C ASN A 88 3.03 -13.20 -7.26
N PHE A 89 2.11 -13.00 -6.33
CA PHE A 89 2.35 -12.19 -5.13
C PHE A 89 3.40 -12.80 -4.19
N SER A 90 3.77 -14.09 -4.35
CA SER A 90 4.85 -14.71 -3.59
C SER A 90 6.24 -14.17 -3.96
N GLU A 91 6.35 -13.43 -5.07
CA GLU A 91 7.57 -12.70 -5.44
C GLU A 91 7.87 -11.54 -4.47
N ILE A 92 6.86 -11.03 -3.76
CA ILE A 92 6.99 -9.97 -2.77
C ILE A 92 7.41 -10.62 -1.44
N LYS A 93 8.43 -10.06 -0.78
CA LYS A 93 8.92 -10.57 0.50
C LYS A 93 8.69 -9.57 1.62
N GLU A 94 8.39 -10.06 2.83
CA GLU A 94 8.12 -9.24 4.01
C GLU A 94 9.22 -8.21 4.30
N LYS A 95 10.48 -8.63 4.19
CA LYS A 95 11.65 -7.78 4.51
C LYS A 95 11.95 -6.69 3.47
N GLU A 96 11.23 -6.66 2.35
CA GLU A 96 11.46 -5.66 1.31
C GLU A 96 10.83 -4.31 1.66
N TYR A 97 9.80 -4.30 2.52
CA TYR A 97 9.02 -3.11 2.86
C TYR A 97 8.80 -2.97 4.35
N ASP A 98 8.73 -1.73 4.83
CA ASP A 98 8.31 -1.41 6.21
C ASP A 98 6.78 -1.41 6.34
N TYR A 99 6.08 -1.10 5.24
CA TYR A 99 4.62 -1.00 5.17
C TYR A 99 4.10 -1.61 3.87
N LEU A 100 2.88 -2.15 3.91
CA LEU A 100 2.11 -2.48 2.71
C LEU A 100 0.83 -1.66 2.65
N MET A 101 0.47 -1.21 1.46
CA MET A 101 -0.76 -0.46 1.24
C MET A 101 -1.49 -0.98 0.01
N VAL A 102 -2.79 -1.18 0.13
CA VAL A 102 -3.70 -1.30 -1.02
C VAL A 102 -3.99 0.10 -1.52
N ASN A 103 -3.69 0.37 -2.79
CA ASN A 103 -3.97 1.66 -3.41
C ASN A 103 -5.46 1.84 -3.66
N SER A 104 -5.85 3.08 -3.96
CA SER A 104 -7.21 3.44 -4.36
C SER A 104 -7.65 2.71 -5.64
N ASP A 105 -8.89 2.84 -5.99
CA ASP A 105 -9.67 2.30 -7.07
C ASP A 105 -10.58 1.14 -6.62
N GLN A 106 -11.21 0.47 -7.57
CA GLN A 106 -12.19 -0.59 -7.35
C GLN A 106 -11.56 -1.89 -6.81
N THR A 107 -10.61 -1.76 -5.87
CA THR A 107 -9.84 -2.88 -5.31
C THR A 107 -10.71 -3.88 -4.56
N TRP A 108 -11.89 -3.46 -4.09
CA TRP A 108 -12.87 -4.34 -3.44
C TRP A 108 -14.02 -4.78 -4.35
N ARG A 109 -13.94 -4.45 -5.65
CA ARG A 109 -14.82 -5.02 -6.66
C ARG A 109 -14.30 -6.40 -7.08
N LYS A 110 -15.15 -7.42 -6.96
CA LYS A 110 -14.76 -8.78 -7.31
C LYS A 110 -14.79 -9.00 -8.82
N PHE A 111 -13.71 -8.65 -9.50
CA PHE A 111 -13.54 -8.91 -10.94
C PHE A 111 -13.07 -10.33 -11.25
N SER A 112 -12.19 -10.87 -10.40
CA SER A 112 -11.60 -12.20 -10.56
C SER A 112 -11.48 -12.88 -9.20
N LYS A 113 -11.81 -14.18 -9.14
CA LYS A 113 -11.62 -14.96 -7.91
C LYS A 113 -10.16 -15.10 -7.52
N ARG A 114 -9.24 -15.13 -8.51
CA ARG A 114 -7.83 -15.48 -8.31
C ARG A 114 -7.04 -14.44 -7.53
N TYR A 115 -7.22 -13.15 -7.86
CA TYR A 115 -6.40 -12.08 -7.27
C TYR A 115 -7.17 -11.12 -6.36
N PHE A 116 -8.48 -11.33 -6.21
CA PHE A 116 -9.33 -10.45 -5.42
C PHE A 116 -8.83 -10.28 -3.98
N TYR A 117 -8.48 -11.38 -3.32
CA TYR A 117 -8.01 -11.32 -1.94
C TYR A 117 -6.56 -10.83 -1.82
N ASP A 118 -5.72 -11.13 -2.82
CA ASP A 118 -4.32 -10.69 -2.79
C ASP A 118 -4.20 -9.19 -3.04
N ILE A 119 -4.93 -8.66 -4.02
CA ILE A 119 -4.92 -7.22 -4.33
C ILE A 119 -5.70 -6.43 -3.28
N GLY A 120 -6.96 -6.79 -3.02
CA GLY A 120 -7.85 -5.98 -2.19
C GLY A 120 -7.63 -6.13 -0.69
N PHE A 121 -7.04 -7.25 -0.24
CA PHE A 121 -6.96 -7.61 1.18
C PHE A 121 -5.59 -8.14 1.60
N LEU A 122 -4.56 -8.04 0.75
CA LEU A 122 -3.18 -8.47 1.03
C LEU A 122 -3.09 -9.90 1.59
N LYS A 123 -3.87 -10.84 1.04
CA LYS A 123 -3.91 -12.22 1.53
C LYS A 123 -2.54 -12.88 1.56
N PHE A 124 -1.68 -12.62 0.56
CA PHE A 124 -0.31 -13.14 0.49
C PHE A 124 0.54 -12.71 1.70
N ALA A 125 0.22 -11.54 2.30
CA ALA A 125 0.92 -10.98 3.44
C ALA A 125 0.15 -11.16 4.77
N LYS A 126 -0.81 -12.10 4.85
CA LYS A 126 -1.67 -12.30 6.03
C LYS A 126 -0.87 -12.40 7.33
N ASN A 127 0.20 -13.18 7.32
CA ASN A 127 1.00 -13.51 8.50
C ASN A 127 2.24 -12.61 8.68
N TRP A 128 2.39 -11.57 7.86
CA TRP A 128 3.53 -10.67 7.98
C TRP A 128 3.38 -9.70 9.13
N ASN A 129 4.45 -9.47 9.87
CA ASN A 129 4.49 -8.55 11.01
C ASN A 129 4.88 -7.13 10.56
N ILE A 130 4.11 -6.57 9.63
CA ILE A 130 4.26 -5.19 9.14
C ILE A 130 2.90 -4.49 9.16
N HIS A 131 2.92 -3.17 9.22
CA HIS A 131 1.68 -2.38 9.13
C HIS A 131 1.08 -2.46 7.73
N LYS A 132 -0.24 -2.66 7.67
CA LYS A 132 -1.02 -2.79 6.44
C LYS A 132 -2.10 -1.73 6.39
N PHE A 133 -2.27 -1.09 5.24
CA PHE A 133 -3.24 -0.02 5.03
C PHE A 133 -4.08 -0.26 3.78
N VAL A 134 -5.28 0.27 3.78
CA VAL A 134 -6.11 0.46 2.58
C VAL A 134 -6.38 1.95 2.44
N TYR A 135 -6.02 2.52 1.30
CA TYR A 135 -6.33 3.91 1.00
C TYR A 135 -7.39 4.01 -0.11
N GLY A 136 -8.55 4.56 0.22
CA GLY A 136 -9.58 4.90 -0.75
C GLY A 136 -10.10 3.72 -1.56
N ALA A 137 -10.25 2.54 -0.96
CA ALA A 137 -10.83 1.39 -1.66
C ALA A 137 -12.24 1.68 -2.12
N SER A 138 -12.60 1.20 -3.31
CA SER A 138 -13.95 1.26 -3.86
C SER A 138 -14.55 -0.12 -4.03
N LEU A 139 -15.84 -0.24 -3.73
CA LEU A 139 -16.63 -1.44 -4.00
C LEU A 139 -16.98 -1.55 -5.49
N GLY A 140 -16.93 -0.44 -6.23
CA GLY A 140 -17.27 -0.36 -7.65
C GLY A 140 -18.73 -0.67 -7.96
N TYR A 141 -19.60 -0.72 -6.96
CA TYR A 141 -21.02 -0.99 -7.09
C TYR A 141 -21.83 -0.13 -6.12
N SER A 142 -23.06 0.23 -6.53
CA SER A 142 -24.05 0.88 -5.66
C SER A 142 -24.70 -0.10 -4.68
N LYS A 143 -24.72 -1.39 -5.00
CA LYS A 143 -25.27 -2.45 -4.15
C LYS A 143 -24.18 -3.44 -3.75
N TRP A 144 -24.27 -3.98 -2.53
CA TRP A 144 -23.36 -5.01 -2.04
C TRP A 144 -23.45 -6.30 -2.90
N LYS A 145 -22.29 -6.78 -3.37
CA LYS A 145 -22.21 -7.95 -4.28
C LYS A 145 -21.29 -9.07 -3.78
N LEU A 146 -20.64 -8.89 -2.64
CA LEU A 146 -19.84 -9.96 -2.06
C LEU A 146 -20.72 -11.02 -1.42
N THR A 147 -20.32 -12.28 -1.57
CA THR A 147 -21.00 -13.40 -0.92
C THR A 147 -20.65 -13.47 0.56
N LYS A 148 -21.44 -14.20 1.36
CA LYS A 148 -21.11 -14.44 2.78
C LYS A 148 -19.73 -15.06 2.97
N LYS A 149 -19.33 -15.95 2.09
CA LYS A 149 -17.97 -16.53 2.09
C LYS A 149 -16.90 -15.46 1.89
N ASP A 150 -17.12 -14.54 0.93
CA ASP A 150 -16.18 -13.44 0.69
C ASP A 150 -16.10 -12.50 1.90
N GLU A 151 -17.26 -12.20 2.53
CA GLU A 151 -17.30 -11.36 3.73
C GLU A 151 -16.49 -11.96 4.88
N ILE A 152 -16.65 -13.25 5.15
CA ILE A 152 -15.92 -13.95 6.22
C ILE A 152 -14.42 -13.88 5.99
N ILE A 153 -13.96 -14.18 4.76
CA ILE A 153 -12.55 -14.15 4.41
C ILE A 153 -12.00 -12.72 4.50
N ALA A 154 -12.71 -11.75 3.93
CA ALA A 154 -12.29 -10.34 3.95
C ALA A 154 -12.21 -9.79 5.38
N LYS A 155 -13.21 -10.07 6.22
CA LYS A 155 -13.17 -9.69 7.65
C LYS A 155 -11.96 -10.24 8.37
N ASP A 156 -11.63 -11.50 8.16
CA ASP A 156 -10.48 -12.13 8.80
C ASP A 156 -9.15 -11.47 8.37
N LEU A 157 -9.02 -11.16 7.07
CA LEU A 157 -7.84 -10.48 6.55
C LEU A 157 -7.72 -9.04 7.06
N LEU A 158 -8.83 -8.30 7.11
CA LEU A 158 -8.87 -6.89 7.51
C LEU A 158 -8.57 -6.67 9.01
N LYS A 159 -8.68 -7.69 9.86
CA LYS A 159 -8.28 -7.61 11.28
C LYS A 159 -6.81 -7.19 11.47
N ASN A 160 -5.97 -7.51 10.49
CA ASN A 160 -4.53 -7.24 10.52
C ASN A 160 -4.16 -5.89 9.87
N PHE A 161 -5.14 -5.07 9.51
CA PHE A 161 -4.90 -3.75 8.94
C PHE A 161 -4.86 -2.67 10.02
N THR A 162 -3.87 -1.78 9.90
CA THR A 162 -3.69 -0.64 10.80
C THR A 162 -4.64 0.51 10.46
N GLY A 163 -4.95 0.69 9.17
CA GLY A 163 -5.84 1.75 8.69
C GLY A 163 -6.61 1.35 7.45
N ILE A 164 -7.90 1.70 7.41
CA ILE A 164 -8.80 1.34 6.32
C ILE A 164 -9.62 2.56 5.93
N SER A 165 -9.56 2.91 4.64
CA SER A 165 -10.35 4.01 4.10
C SER A 165 -11.02 3.65 2.77
N VAL A 166 -12.10 4.35 2.47
CA VAL A 166 -12.89 4.21 1.24
C VAL A 166 -13.08 5.58 0.59
N ARG A 167 -13.25 5.62 -0.73
CA ARG A 167 -13.42 6.89 -1.46
C ARG A 167 -14.86 7.24 -1.81
N GLU A 168 -15.82 6.39 -1.50
CA GLU A 168 -17.25 6.70 -1.64
C GLU A 168 -17.90 6.75 -0.25
N ILE A 169 -18.65 7.84 0.01
CA ILE A 169 -19.35 7.99 1.30
C ILE A 169 -20.37 6.86 1.56
N GLY A 170 -21.02 6.38 0.50
CA GLY A 170 -21.95 5.24 0.58
C GLY A 170 -21.27 3.92 0.93
N ALA A 171 -19.96 3.78 0.64
CA ALA A 171 -19.20 2.60 0.99
C ALA A 171 -18.92 2.51 2.50
N VAL A 172 -18.87 3.65 3.23
CA VAL A 172 -18.67 3.68 4.69
C VAL A 172 -19.73 2.82 5.39
N ASN A 173 -21.01 3.05 5.08
CA ASN A 173 -22.10 2.31 5.68
C ASN A 173 -22.10 0.83 5.25
N SER A 174 -21.85 0.56 3.96
CA SER A 174 -21.80 -0.81 3.44
C SER A 174 -20.68 -1.63 4.08
N VAL A 175 -19.49 -1.07 4.18
CA VAL A 175 -18.31 -1.71 4.81
C VAL A 175 -18.56 -1.93 6.31
N SER A 176 -19.11 -0.93 7.01
CA SER A 176 -19.43 -1.06 8.42
C SER A 176 -20.44 -2.19 8.67
N LYS A 177 -21.49 -2.26 7.86
CA LYS A 177 -22.52 -3.30 7.96
C LYS A 177 -21.98 -4.70 7.69
N HIS A 178 -21.21 -4.85 6.61
CA HIS A 178 -20.83 -6.18 6.10
C HIS A 178 -19.48 -6.68 6.65
N PHE A 179 -18.51 -5.78 6.88
CA PHE A 179 -17.23 -6.17 7.47
C PHE A 179 -17.14 -5.91 8.97
N GLY A 180 -18.05 -5.12 9.55
CA GLY A 180 -18.01 -4.76 10.98
C GLY A 180 -16.87 -3.81 11.32
N ILE A 181 -16.36 -3.06 10.32
CA ILE A 181 -15.24 -2.12 10.44
C ILE A 181 -15.75 -0.76 9.97
N LYS A 182 -15.48 0.31 10.74
CA LYS A 182 -15.82 1.68 10.36
C LYS A 182 -14.65 2.28 9.56
N PRO A 183 -14.68 2.29 8.21
CA PRO A 183 -13.62 2.89 7.42
C PRO A 183 -13.71 4.41 7.48
N ILE A 184 -12.58 5.07 7.21
CA ILE A 184 -12.52 6.53 7.04
C ILE A 184 -12.87 6.87 5.59
N PHE A 185 -13.70 7.91 5.37
CA PHE A 185 -13.91 8.47 4.04
C PHE A 185 -12.71 9.35 3.68
N VAL A 186 -12.15 9.15 2.48
CA VAL A 186 -11.03 9.93 1.94
C VAL A 186 -11.26 10.29 0.49
N LEU A 187 -10.59 11.32 0.00
CA LEU A 187 -10.60 11.69 -1.40
C LEU A 187 -9.80 10.70 -2.25
N ASP A 188 -10.15 10.62 -3.54
CA ASP A 188 -9.31 9.90 -4.51
C ASP A 188 -7.90 10.51 -4.54
N PRO A 189 -6.83 9.71 -4.68
CA PRO A 189 -5.46 10.20 -4.70
C PRO A 189 -5.19 11.31 -5.73
N THR A 190 -5.87 11.27 -6.86
CA THR A 190 -5.73 12.30 -7.91
C THR A 190 -6.14 13.70 -7.44
N LEU A 191 -6.99 13.80 -6.43
CA LEU A 191 -7.41 15.05 -5.84
C LEU A 191 -6.45 15.58 -4.77
N LEU A 192 -5.57 14.74 -4.22
CA LEU A 192 -4.63 15.13 -3.16
C LEU A 192 -3.54 16.10 -3.63
N ASN A 193 -3.24 16.09 -4.92
CA ASN A 193 -2.17 16.90 -5.50
C ASN A 193 -2.71 18.24 -6.07
N ILE A 194 -4.03 18.42 -6.15
CA ILE A 194 -4.65 19.65 -6.68
C ILE A 194 -4.51 20.80 -5.69
N PHE A 195 -4.44 20.52 -4.40
CA PHE A 195 -4.41 21.54 -3.33
C PHE A 195 -2.99 22.01 -2.96
N ASN A 196 -1.97 21.60 -3.68
CA ASN A 196 -0.57 22.05 -3.51
C ASN A 196 -0.11 22.95 -4.68
N LEU A 197 -1.05 23.54 -5.43
CA LEU A 197 -0.80 24.54 -6.46
C LEU A 197 -0.85 25.95 -5.87
#